data_2f232bc46d86d0898616dbb2972aab12
#
_entry.id   2f232bc46d86d0898616dbb2972aab12
#
_cell.length_a   1.000
_cell.length_b   1.000
_cell.length_c   1.000
_cell.angle_alpha   90.00
_cell.angle_beta   90.00
_cell.angle_gamma   90.00
#
_symmetry.space_group_name_H-M   'P 1'
#
loop_
_entity.id
_entity.type
_entity.pdbx_description
1 polymer ?
#
loop_
_entity_poly.entity_id
_entity_poly.type
_entity_poly.pdbx_seq_one_letter_code
_entity_poly.pdbx_strand_id
1 'polypeptide(L)'
;RQAALNLNINLKLYGADMAGTAPALVYCDYTRKVCSMHDKEYIQQLIDICVADKIDVLIPTIDTDLLILSKNTEKFDKVGTKVLISKSDKILICRDKNNTGEFFESCGLKAPRTYNNYKNYPGPYPCFIKPKDGSSSTNAFKVENGEELAVYAGQISEYIIQPFVSGREFTIDIFCDFEGNPIFITPRERVQVRAGEVLKTMICMDKVMI
;
A
#
# COMPACT_ATOMS: atom_id res chain seq x y z
N ARG A 1 -18.96 -5.36 9.12
CA ARG A 1 -20.34 -5.77 9.46
C ARG A 1 -20.66 -5.55 10.94
N GLN A 2 -19.84 -6.03 11.88
CA GLN A 2 -20.12 -5.86 13.30
C GLN A 2 -20.28 -4.40 13.73
N ALA A 3 -19.42 -3.52 13.22
CA ALA A 3 -19.50 -2.08 13.49
C ALA A 3 -20.83 -1.48 12.99
N ALA A 4 -21.28 -1.89 11.80
CA ALA A 4 -22.56 -1.43 11.26
C ALA A 4 -23.75 -1.89 12.10
N LEU A 5 -23.73 -3.13 12.58
CA LEU A 5 -24.74 -3.64 13.52
C LEU A 5 -24.77 -2.82 14.82
N ASN A 6 -23.59 -2.54 15.39
CA ASN A 6 -23.49 -1.76 16.62
C ASN A 6 -23.99 -0.31 16.46
N LEU A 7 -23.90 0.22 15.26
CA LEU A 7 -24.32 1.59 14.90
C LEU A 7 -25.75 1.65 14.31
N ASN A 8 -26.47 0.52 14.22
CA ASN A 8 -27.76 0.40 13.54
C ASN A 8 -27.74 0.89 12.08
N ILE A 9 -26.62 0.68 11.39
CA ILE A 9 -26.47 1.01 9.97
C ILE A 9 -26.85 -0.20 9.13
N ASN A 10 -27.77 -0.01 8.17
CA ASN A 10 -28.10 -1.03 7.17
C ASN A 10 -26.99 -1.07 6.10
N LEU A 11 -25.95 -1.86 6.36
CA LEU A 11 -24.78 -1.98 5.49
C LEU A 11 -25.04 -3.03 4.41
N LYS A 12 -24.78 -2.65 3.15
CA LYS A 12 -24.64 -3.56 2.01
C LYS A 12 -23.18 -3.55 1.54
N LEU A 13 -22.55 -4.70 1.46
CA LEU A 13 -21.19 -4.85 0.99
C LEU A 13 -21.16 -5.35 -0.46
N TYR A 14 -20.54 -4.57 -1.33
CA TYR A 14 -20.28 -4.92 -2.71
C TYR A 14 -18.79 -5.21 -2.87
N GLY A 15 -18.46 -6.36 -3.44
CA GLY A 15 -17.09 -6.71 -3.79
C GLY A 15 -16.89 -6.58 -5.29
N ALA A 16 -15.85 -5.86 -5.72
CA ALA A 16 -15.47 -5.73 -7.12
C ALA A 16 -14.09 -6.34 -7.35
N ASP A 17 -13.98 -7.26 -8.31
CA ASP A 17 -12.73 -7.93 -8.66
C ASP A 17 -12.73 -8.32 -10.15
N MET A 18 -11.54 -8.47 -10.73
CA MET A 18 -11.40 -9.00 -12.10
C MET A 18 -11.75 -10.49 -12.18
N ALA A 19 -11.46 -11.23 -11.10
CA ALA A 19 -11.72 -12.65 -10.98
C ALA A 19 -12.96 -12.91 -10.12
N GLY A 20 -13.97 -13.58 -10.66
CA GLY A 20 -15.16 -13.96 -9.91
C GLY A 20 -14.90 -14.98 -8.76
N THR A 21 -13.66 -15.45 -8.65
CA THR A 21 -13.20 -16.44 -7.64
C THR A 21 -12.37 -15.81 -6.52
N ALA A 22 -12.24 -14.48 -6.48
CA ALA A 22 -11.49 -13.81 -5.43
C ALA A 22 -12.07 -14.15 -4.04
N PRO A 23 -11.24 -14.65 -3.07
CA PRO A 23 -11.75 -15.16 -1.80
C PRO A 23 -12.55 -14.14 -0.98
N ALA A 24 -12.22 -12.85 -1.07
CA ALA A 24 -12.92 -11.79 -0.36
C ALA A 24 -14.38 -11.62 -0.80
N LEU A 25 -14.73 -12.03 -2.02
CA LEU A 25 -16.08 -11.89 -2.56
C LEU A 25 -17.12 -12.73 -1.80
N VAL A 26 -16.72 -13.83 -1.16
CA VAL A 26 -17.63 -14.66 -0.35
C VAL A 26 -18.17 -13.93 0.89
N TYR A 27 -17.52 -12.86 1.32
CA TYR A 27 -17.97 -12.03 2.44
C TYR A 27 -18.84 -10.84 2.02
N CYS A 28 -19.05 -10.65 0.72
CA CYS A 28 -19.87 -9.56 0.18
C CYS A 28 -21.32 -10.00 0.00
N ASP A 29 -22.26 -9.06 0.08
CA ASP A 29 -23.67 -9.30 -0.23
C ASP A 29 -23.90 -9.39 -1.74
N TYR A 30 -23.12 -8.62 -2.49
CA TYR A 30 -23.16 -8.55 -3.94
C TYR A 30 -21.73 -8.53 -4.51
N THR A 31 -21.60 -9.08 -5.72
CA THR A 31 -20.32 -9.09 -6.43
C THR A 31 -20.44 -8.41 -7.78
N ARG A 32 -19.37 -7.75 -8.21
CA ARG A 32 -19.26 -7.11 -9.52
C ARG A 32 -17.95 -7.49 -10.17
N LYS A 33 -18.00 -7.89 -11.43
CA LYS A 33 -16.80 -8.11 -12.22
C LYS A 33 -16.36 -6.79 -12.84
N VAL A 34 -15.08 -6.48 -12.74
CA VAL A 34 -14.45 -5.28 -13.32
C VAL A 34 -13.33 -5.66 -14.26
N CYS A 35 -13.01 -4.79 -15.21
CA CYS A 35 -11.84 -4.95 -16.07
C CYS A 35 -10.55 -4.64 -15.31
N SER A 36 -9.40 -4.84 -15.96
CA SER A 36 -8.11 -4.47 -15.40
C SER A 36 -8.01 -2.97 -15.17
N MET A 37 -7.32 -2.54 -14.11
CA MET A 37 -6.99 -1.14 -13.88
C MET A 37 -6.20 -0.48 -15.01
N HIS A 38 -5.56 -1.28 -15.87
CA HIS A 38 -4.85 -0.80 -17.05
C HIS A 38 -5.77 -0.57 -18.26
N ASP A 39 -7.03 -1.00 -18.18
CA ASP A 39 -8.03 -0.74 -19.20
C ASP A 39 -8.53 0.69 -19.08
N LYS A 40 -8.68 1.37 -20.23
CA LYS A 40 -9.20 2.74 -20.27
C LYS A 40 -10.63 2.87 -19.75
N GLU A 41 -11.40 1.79 -19.78
CA GLU A 41 -12.78 1.75 -19.30
C GLU A 41 -12.89 1.50 -17.79
N TYR A 42 -11.79 1.20 -17.08
CA TYR A 42 -11.81 0.80 -15.67
C TYR A 42 -12.54 1.81 -14.77
N ILE A 43 -12.18 3.08 -14.87
CA ILE A 43 -12.80 4.14 -14.04
C ILE A 43 -14.26 4.32 -14.40
N GLN A 44 -14.61 4.29 -15.69
CA GLN A 44 -16.00 4.44 -16.11
C GLN A 44 -16.85 3.27 -15.62
N GLN A 45 -16.35 2.04 -15.73
CA GLN A 45 -17.05 0.85 -15.25
C GLN A 45 -17.30 0.92 -13.74
N LEU A 46 -16.32 1.36 -12.95
CA LEU A 46 -16.52 1.57 -11.51
C LEU A 46 -17.58 2.64 -11.22
N ILE A 47 -17.58 3.74 -11.96
CA ILE A 47 -18.58 4.80 -11.82
C ILE A 47 -19.98 4.26 -12.15
N ASP A 48 -20.12 3.49 -13.24
CA ASP A 48 -21.40 2.90 -13.65
C ASP A 48 -21.94 1.95 -12.57
N ILE A 49 -21.06 1.15 -11.95
CA ILE A 49 -21.40 0.30 -10.79
C ILE A 49 -21.85 1.16 -9.61
N CYS A 50 -21.11 2.23 -9.30
CA CYS A 50 -21.44 3.12 -8.19
C CYS A 50 -22.84 3.74 -8.37
N VAL A 51 -23.17 4.17 -9.57
CA VAL A 51 -24.49 4.74 -9.90
C VAL A 51 -25.59 3.67 -9.80
N ALA A 52 -25.39 2.52 -10.46
CA ALA A 52 -26.39 1.46 -10.54
C ALA A 52 -26.73 0.86 -9.18
N ASP A 53 -25.71 0.67 -8.34
CA ASP A 53 -25.83 0.04 -7.02
C ASP A 53 -25.98 1.07 -5.88
N LYS A 54 -25.95 2.36 -6.17
CA LYS A 54 -26.03 3.48 -5.20
C LYS A 54 -24.98 3.34 -4.09
N ILE A 55 -23.72 3.23 -4.52
CA ILE A 55 -22.58 3.05 -3.60
C ILE A 55 -22.25 4.38 -2.92
N ASP A 56 -22.32 4.42 -1.58
CA ASP A 56 -21.96 5.59 -0.78
C ASP A 56 -20.44 5.74 -0.65
N VAL A 57 -19.71 4.62 -0.46
CA VAL A 57 -18.27 4.63 -0.20
C VAL A 57 -17.58 3.54 -1.01
N LEU A 58 -16.54 3.93 -1.76
CA LEU A 58 -15.62 3.03 -2.46
C LEU A 58 -14.31 2.94 -1.67
N ILE A 59 -13.89 1.72 -1.33
CA ILE A 59 -12.67 1.45 -0.54
C ILE A 59 -11.71 0.63 -1.40
N PRO A 60 -10.60 1.21 -1.90
CA PRO A 60 -9.56 0.44 -2.57
C PRO A 60 -8.81 -0.43 -1.56
N THR A 61 -8.52 -1.68 -1.94
CA THR A 61 -7.87 -2.68 -1.07
C THR A 61 -6.52 -3.14 -1.61
N ILE A 62 -6.09 -2.62 -2.76
CA ILE A 62 -4.79 -2.94 -3.37
C ILE A 62 -4.04 -1.66 -3.77
N ASP A 63 -2.71 -1.68 -3.61
CA ASP A 63 -1.86 -0.50 -3.84
C ASP A 63 -1.87 -0.02 -5.29
N THR A 64 -2.04 -0.94 -6.24
CA THR A 64 -1.99 -0.65 -7.67
C THR A 64 -3.07 0.32 -8.12
N ASP A 65 -4.26 0.26 -7.52
CA ASP A 65 -5.41 1.07 -7.89
C ASP A 65 -5.38 2.49 -7.30
N LEU A 66 -4.57 2.71 -6.26
CA LEU A 66 -4.60 3.95 -5.49
C LEU A 66 -4.37 5.20 -6.36
N LEU A 67 -3.37 5.17 -7.24
CA LEU A 67 -3.04 6.37 -8.02
C LEU A 67 -4.12 6.72 -9.05
N ILE A 68 -4.66 5.72 -9.75
CA ILE A 68 -5.71 5.95 -10.75
C ILE A 68 -7.01 6.40 -10.09
N LEU A 69 -7.38 5.82 -8.96
CA LEU A 69 -8.57 6.21 -8.21
C LEU A 69 -8.43 7.62 -7.62
N SER A 70 -7.29 7.94 -7.00
CA SER A 70 -7.07 9.25 -6.39
C SER A 70 -7.09 10.41 -7.40
N LYS A 71 -6.66 10.16 -8.65
CA LYS A 71 -6.75 11.13 -9.74
C LYS A 71 -8.16 11.32 -10.30
N ASN A 72 -9.10 10.46 -9.93
CA ASN A 72 -10.47 10.47 -10.44
C ASN A 72 -11.53 10.66 -9.35
N THR A 73 -11.16 11.00 -8.11
CA THR A 73 -12.10 11.17 -6.98
C THR A 73 -13.25 12.11 -7.30
N GLU A 74 -13.00 13.22 -8.01
CA GLU A 74 -14.05 14.16 -8.41
C GLU A 74 -15.14 13.55 -9.28
N LYS A 75 -14.81 12.51 -10.07
CA LYS A 75 -15.81 11.83 -10.91
C LYS A 75 -16.76 10.99 -10.06
N PHE A 76 -16.24 10.36 -9.01
CA PHE A 76 -17.02 9.60 -8.04
C PHE A 76 -17.86 10.53 -7.16
N ASP A 77 -17.31 11.67 -6.71
CA ASP A 77 -18.04 12.67 -5.96
C ASP A 77 -19.27 13.20 -6.72
N LYS A 78 -19.15 13.40 -8.04
CA LYS A 78 -20.27 13.84 -8.90
C LYS A 78 -21.44 12.87 -8.94
N VAL A 79 -21.22 11.60 -8.67
CA VAL A 79 -22.26 10.56 -8.61
C VAL A 79 -22.66 10.19 -7.18
N GLY A 80 -22.15 10.93 -6.19
CA GLY A 80 -22.49 10.75 -4.77
C GLY A 80 -21.69 9.68 -4.05
N THR A 81 -20.64 9.13 -4.68
CA THR A 81 -19.76 8.11 -4.06
C THR A 81 -18.50 8.76 -3.52
N LYS A 82 -18.19 8.55 -2.23
CA LYS A 82 -16.91 8.94 -1.64
C LYS A 82 -15.87 7.85 -1.82
N VAL A 83 -14.70 8.21 -2.33
CA VAL A 83 -13.55 7.27 -2.37
C VAL A 83 -12.72 7.45 -1.11
N LEU A 84 -12.59 6.39 -0.32
CA LEU A 84 -11.75 6.39 0.89
C LEU A 84 -10.28 6.22 0.49
N ILE A 85 -9.60 7.32 0.23
CA ILE A 85 -8.27 7.33 -0.35
C ILE A 85 -7.50 8.62 0.00
N SER A 86 -6.18 8.52 0.08
CA SER A 86 -5.30 9.67 0.22
C SER A 86 -5.22 10.48 -1.10
N LYS A 87 -4.82 11.74 -1.00
CA LYS A 87 -4.57 12.60 -2.17
C LYS A 87 -3.45 12.03 -3.04
N SER A 88 -3.51 12.28 -4.34
CA SER A 88 -2.58 11.70 -5.33
C SER A 88 -1.12 12.10 -5.10
N ASP A 89 -0.84 13.29 -4.57
CA ASP A 89 0.50 13.73 -4.20
C ASP A 89 1.10 12.86 -3.09
N LYS A 90 0.32 12.46 -2.08
CA LYS A 90 0.75 11.57 -1.00
C LYS A 90 0.98 10.14 -1.50
N ILE A 91 0.11 9.65 -2.37
CA ILE A 91 0.28 8.33 -3.00
C ILE A 91 1.56 8.29 -3.84
N LEU A 92 1.87 9.35 -4.60
CA LEU A 92 3.10 9.44 -5.39
C LEU A 92 4.36 9.41 -4.51
N ILE A 93 4.35 10.09 -3.36
CA ILE A 93 5.44 10.01 -2.39
C ILE A 93 5.63 8.57 -1.91
N CYS A 94 4.54 7.89 -1.52
CA CYS A 94 4.61 6.54 -0.96
C CYS A 94 4.98 5.47 -2.00
N ARG A 95 4.68 5.67 -3.27
CA ARG A 95 5.01 4.72 -4.34
C ARG A 95 6.49 4.68 -4.65
N ASP A 96 7.17 5.82 -4.65
CA ASP A 96 8.60 5.90 -4.92
C ASP A 96 9.39 5.86 -3.60
N LYS A 97 10.21 4.81 -3.43
CA LYS A 97 10.97 4.60 -2.20
C LYS A 97 12.05 5.67 -1.95
N ASN A 98 12.53 6.36 -2.99
CA ASN A 98 13.41 7.53 -2.81
C ASN A 98 12.59 8.70 -2.23
N ASN A 99 11.45 9.03 -2.85
CA ASN A 99 10.58 10.11 -2.38
C ASN A 99 10.09 9.86 -0.95
N THR A 100 9.79 8.59 -0.61
CA THR A 100 9.42 8.21 0.77
C THR A 100 10.56 8.48 1.74
N GLY A 101 11.81 8.13 1.38
CA GLY A 101 12.99 8.39 2.21
C GLY A 101 13.21 9.89 2.42
N GLU A 102 13.19 10.68 1.36
CA GLU A 102 13.32 12.15 1.42
C GLU A 102 12.21 12.79 2.25
N PHE A 103 10.98 12.30 2.10
CA PHE A 103 9.85 12.76 2.91
C PHE A 103 10.05 12.48 4.40
N PHE A 104 10.50 11.30 4.78
CA PHE A 104 10.79 10.98 6.18
C PHE A 104 11.90 11.87 6.75
N GLU A 105 12.97 12.09 6.00
CA GLU A 105 14.04 13.01 6.42
C GLU A 105 13.53 14.43 6.59
N SER A 106 12.65 14.92 5.70
CA SER A 106 12.03 16.24 5.83
C SER A 106 11.15 16.37 7.07
N CYS A 107 10.59 15.26 7.56
CA CYS A 107 9.84 15.19 8.81
C CYS A 107 10.73 14.98 10.06
N GLY A 108 12.05 14.98 9.92
CA GLY A 108 13.00 14.73 11.01
C GLY A 108 13.13 13.26 11.42
N LEU A 109 12.59 12.34 10.61
CA LEU A 109 12.70 10.90 10.83
C LEU A 109 13.93 10.35 10.11
N LYS A 110 14.54 9.31 10.69
CA LYS A 110 15.68 8.62 10.05
C LYS A 110 15.16 7.63 9.00
N ALA A 111 15.67 7.74 7.78
CA ALA A 111 15.48 6.76 6.72
C ALA A 111 16.81 6.05 6.40
N PRO A 112 16.79 4.78 5.98
CA PRO A 112 18.00 4.13 5.45
C PRO A 112 18.48 4.87 4.21
N ARG A 113 19.78 5.22 4.18
CA ARG A 113 20.36 5.89 3.02
C ARG A 113 20.16 5.04 1.76
N THR A 114 19.71 5.68 0.68
CA THR A 114 19.32 5.01 -0.56
C THR A 114 20.36 5.31 -1.66
N TYR A 115 20.68 4.28 -2.45
CA TYR A 115 21.56 4.36 -3.61
C TYR A 115 20.85 3.79 -4.84
N ASN A 116 20.98 4.48 -5.97
CA ASN A 116 20.31 4.09 -7.22
C ASN A 116 21.28 3.47 -8.25
N ASN A 117 22.55 3.31 -7.88
CA ASN A 117 23.56 2.67 -8.73
C ASN A 117 24.46 1.80 -7.88
N TYR A 118 24.51 0.49 -8.22
CA TYR A 118 25.31 -0.48 -7.48
C TYR A 118 26.82 -0.18 -7.50
N LYS A 119 27.33 0.43 -8.55
CA LYS A 119 28.75 0.82 -8.65
C LYS A 119 29.14 1.90 -7.63
N ASN A 120 28.18 2.67 -7.17
CA ASN A 120 28.37 3.76 -6.21
C ASN A 120 27.99 3.33 -4.77
N TYR A 121 27.64 2.06 -4.56
CA TYR A 121 27.30 1.57 -3.23
C TYR A 121 28.59 1.27 -2.43
N PRO A 122 28.88 2.00 -1.35
CA PRO A 122 30.13 1.85 -0.61
C PRO A 122 30.09 0.72 0.45
N GLY A 123 28.96 0.04 0.60
CA GLY A 123 28.67 -0.82 1.76
C GLY A 123 27.89 -0.06 2.85
N PRO A 124 27.64 -0.66 4.01
CA PRO A 124 28.08 -2.00 4.41
C PRO A 124 27.25 -3.13 3.76
N TYR A 125 27.78 -4.34 3.85
CA TYR A 125 27.03 -5.57 3.58
C TYR A 125 26.67 -6.26 4.91
N PRO A 126 25.57 -7.04 4.96
CA PRO A 126 24.59 -7.20 3.89
C PRO A 126 23.83 -5.93 3.56
N CYS A 127 23.29 -5.87 2.36
CA CYS A 127 22.39 -4.81 1.93
C CYS A 127 21.12 -5.40 1.29
N PHE A 128 20.11 -4.57 1.07
CA PHE A 128 18.94 -4.89 0.28
C PHE A 128 18.97 -4.18 -1.06
N ILE A 129 18.67 -4.92 -2.14
CA ILE A 129 18.32 -4.36 -3.44
C ILE A 129 16.86 -4.70 -3.73
N LYS A 130 16.09 -3.75 -4.20
CA LYS A 130 14.66 -3.91 -4.47
C LYS A 130 14.19 -2.91 -5.53
N PRO A 131 13.05 -3.19 -6.23
CA PRO A 131 12.49 -2.21 -7.15
C PRO A 131 12.18 -0.88 -6.46
N LYS A 132 12.42 0.21 -7.18
CA LYS A 132 12.12 1.57 -6.75
C LYS A 132 10.62 1.76 -6.49
N ASP A 133 9.77 1.25 -7.39
CA ASP A 133 8.31 1.14 -7.26
C ASP A 133 7.94 -0.36 -7.10
N GLY A 134 6.85 -0.65 -6.43
CA GLY A 134 6.34 -2.00 -6.23
C GLY A 134 6.10 -2.36 -4.77
N SER A 135 5.32 -3.42 -4.57
CA SER A 135 4.84 -3.93 -3.28
C SER A 135 5.13 -5.43 -3.12
N SER A 136 4.69 -6.02 -2.01
CA SER A 136 4.73 -7.47 -1.73
C SER A 136 6.12 -8.12 -1.79
N SER A 137 7.19 -7.35 -1.54
CA SER A 137 8.58 -7.81 -1.59
C SER A 137 9.00 -8.51 -2.90
N THR A 138 8.28 -8.28 -3.99
CA THR A 138 8.62 -8.83 -5.30
C THR A 138 9.96 -8.28 -5.76
N ASN A 139 10.88 -9.16 -6.15
CA ASN A 139 12.25 -8.83 -6.56
C ASN A 139 13.04 -8.02 -5.49
N ALA A 140 12.78 -8.27 -4.21
CA ALA A 140 13.55 -7.71 -3.10
C ALA A 140 14.53 -8.76 -2.57
N PHE A 141 15.83 -8.48 -2.61
CA PHE A 141 16.88 -9.43 -2.28
C PHE A 141 17.80 -8.87 -1.20
N LYS A 142 18.11 -9.70 -0.20
CA LYS A 142 19.21 -9.48 0.72
C LYS A 142 20.48 -9.96 0.05
N VAL A 143 21.51 -9.15 0.04
CA VAL A 143 22.75 -9.34 -0.72
C VAL A 143 23.93 -9.26 0.23
N GLU A 144 24.82 -10.25 0.17
CA GLU A 144 25.91 -10.41 1.13
C GLU A 144 27.23 -9.78 0.64
N ASN A 145 27.37 -9.48 -0.66
CA ASN A 145 28.60 -8.92 -1.25
C ASN A 145 28.36 -8.19 -2.57
N GLY A 146 29.41 -7.55 -3.10
CA GLY A 146 29.33 -6.74 -4.31
C GLY A 146 29.09 -7.53 -5.61
N GLU A 147 29.52 -8.78 -5.66
CA GLU A 147 29.33 -9.64 -6.85
C GLU A 147 27.84 -10.00 -6.99
N GLU A 148 27.22 -10.45 -5.89
CA GLU A 148 25.77 -10.68 -5.85
C GLU A 148 24.99 -9.40 -6.19
N LEU A 149 25.42 -8.26 -5.65
CA LEU A 149 24.77 -6.98 -5.90
C LEU A 149 24.76 -6.63 -7.40
N ALA A 150 25.87 -6.86 -8.09
CA ALA A 150 25.97 -6.62 -9.52
C ALA A 150 25.02 -7.53 -10.34
N VAL A 151 24.87 -8.79 -9.92
CA VAL A 151 23.95 -9.76 -10.55
C VAL A 151 22.51 -9.29 -10.44
N TYR A 152 22.05 -8.96 -9.24
CA TYR A 152 20.64 -8.52 -9.03
C TYR A 152 20.38 -7.14 -9.65
N ALA A 153 21.36 -6.24 -9.65
CA ALA A 153 21.24 -4.94 -10.33
C ALA A 153 21.03 -5.09 -11.85
N GLY A 154 21.55 -6.17 -12.45
CA GLY A 154 21.30 -6.49 -13.85
C GLY A 154 19.90 -7.06 -14.15
N GLN A 155 19.18 -7.51 -13.11
CA GLN A 155 17.86 -8.14 -13.26
C GLN A 155 16.70 -7.17 -13.00
N ILE A 156 16.94 -6.06 -12.30
CA ILE A 156 15.93 -5.08 -11.91
C ILE A 156 16.16 -3.79 -12.66
N SER A 157 15.23 -3.36 -13.48
CA SER A 157 15.38 -2.19 -14.35
C SER A 157 15.53 -0.88 -13.58
N GLU A 158 14.70 -0.68 -12.56
CA GLU A 158 14.75 0.48 -11.67
C GLU A 158 14.78 -0.01 -10.23
N TYR A 159 15.91 0.15 -9.57
CA TYR A 159 16.13 -0.36 -8.22
C TYR A 159 16.66 0.71 -7.29
N ILE A 160 16.51 0.40 -6.00
CA ILE A 160 17.22 1.06 -4.92
C ILE A 160 18.03 0.04 -4.13
N ILE A 161 19.13 0.51 -3.54
CA ILE A 161 19.96 -0.25 -2.61
C ILE A 161 19.96 0.48 -1.28
N GLN A 162 19.77 -0.28 -0.21
CA GLN A 162 19.79 0.24 1.16
C GLN A 162 20.59 -0.71 2.06
N PRO A 163 21.35 -0.20 3.05
CA PRO A 163 21.96 -1.05 4.07
C PRO A 163 20.90 -1.95 4.71
N PHE A 164 21.26 -3.18 5.03
CA PHE A 164 20.39 -4.05 5.82
C PHE A 164 20.33 -3.52 7.25
N VAL A 165 19.13 -3.25 7.72
CA VAL A 165 18.87 -2.83 9.10
C VAL A 165 18.37 -4.03 9.88
N SER A 166 19.13 -4.44 10.92
CA SER A 166 18.71 -5.49 11.84
C SER A 166 17.99 -4.88 13.04
N GLY A 167 16.98 -5.58 13.53
CA GLY A 167 16.22 -5.13 14.70
C GLY A 167 14.79 -5.66 14.72
N ARG A 168 14.03 -5.20 15.68
CA ARG A 168 12.58 -5.48 15.73
C ARG A 168 11.90 -4.67 14.64
N GLU A 169 11.01 -5.33 13.90
CA GLU A 169 10.26 -4.72 12.80
C GLU A 169 8.81 -4.50 13.22
N PHE A 170 8.29 -3.31 12.93
CA PHE A 170 6.92 -2.93 13.26
C PHE A 170 6.17 -2.50 12.01
N THR A 171 4.88 -2.80 11.99
CA THR A 171 3.89 -2.14 11.13
C THR A 171 3.07 -1.21 12.00
N ILE A 172 2.85 0.02 11.56
CA ILE A 172 1.97 0.96 12.24
C ILE A 172 0.75 1.16 11.36
N ASP A 173 -0.40 0.62 11.79
CA ASP A 173 -1.67 0.82 11.12
C ASP A 173 -2.27 2.14 11.61
N ILE A 174 -2.59 3.03 10.66
CA ILE A 174 -3.16 4.33 10.96
C ILE A 174 -4.46 4.46 10.18
N PHE A 175 -5.54 4.81 10.86
CA PHE A 175 -6.80 5.17 10.22
C PHE A 175 -7.10 6.65 10.48
N CYS A 176 -7.34 7.40 9.41
CA CYS A 176 -7.61 8.82 9.46
C CYS A 176 -9.03 9.12 8.95
N ASP A 177 -9.58 10.27 9.36
CA ASP A 177 -10.75 10.86 8.74
C ASP A 177 -10.41 11.44 7.34
N PHE A 178 -11.41 12.00 6.65
CA PHE A 178 -11.22 12.61 5.33
C PHE A 178 -10.41 13.91 5.37
N GLU A 179 -10.26 14.54 6.53
CA GLU A 179 -9.43 15.72 6.78
C GLU A 179 -7.97 15.34 7.07
N GLY A 180 -7.70 14.03 7.30
CA GLY A 180 -6.38 13.49 7.59
C GLY A 180 -6.04 13.43 9.08
N ASN A 181 -7.01 13.67 9.97
CA ASN A 181 -6.78 13.51 11.40
C ASN A 181 -6.78 12.02 11.78
N PRO A 182 -5.80 11.54 12.55
CA PRO A 182 -5.77 10.14 12.95
C PRO A 182 -6.89 9.82 13.93
N ILE A 183 -7.71 8.80 13.61
CA ILE A 183 -8.77 8.26 14.48
C ILE A 183 -8.17 7.20 15.39
N PHE A 184 -7.32 6.33 14.86
CA PHE A 184 -6.54 5.41 15.68
C PHE A 184 -5.17 5.13 15.04
N ILE A 185 -4.22 4.75 15.89
CA ILE A 185 -2.86 4.35 15.54
C ILE A 185 -2.57 3.04 16.28
N THR A 186 -2.21 1.99 15.56
CA THR A 186 -1.96 0.67 16.15
C THR A 186 -0.62 0.11 15.69
N PRO A 187 0.45 0.28 16.49
CA PRO A 187 1.72 -0.37 16.23
C PRO A 187 1.63 -1.88 16.45
N ARG A 188 2.18 -2.65 15.52
CA ARG A 188 2.26 -4.11 15.59
C ARG A 188 3.68 -4.58 15.31
N GLU A 189 4.27 -5.33 16.21
CA GLU A 189 5.53 -6.03 15.94
C GLU A 189 5.31 -7.18 14.96
N ARG A 190 6.19 -7.29 13.96
CA ARG A 190 6.20 -8.36 12.97
C ARG A 190 6.99 -9.55 13.52
N VAL A 191 6.32 -10.39 14.33
CA VAL A 191 6.98 -11.49 15.08
C VAL A 191 7.43 -12.62 14.16
N GLN A 192 6.67 -12.88 13.11
CA GLN A 192 7.02 -13.88 12.10
C GLN A 192 6.61 -13.40 10.72
N VAL A 193 7.56 -13.43 9.80
CA VAL A 193 7.38 -12.99 8.40
C VAL A 193 7.80 -14.12 7.47
N ARG A 194 7.06 -14.32 6.38
CA ARG A 194 7.39 -15.27 5.30
C ARG A 194 7.15 -14.59 3.96
N ALA A 195 8.14 -14.55 3.11
CA ALA A 195 8.09 -13.93 1.78
C ALA A 195 7.53 -12.47 1.80
N GLY A 196 7.90 -11.69 2.81
CA GLY A 196 7.41 -10.31 3.00
C GLY A 196 6.04 -10.18 3.67
N GLU A 197 5.27 -11.27 3.78
CA GLU A 197 3.97 -11.28 4.43
C GLU A 197 4.06 -11.64 5.92
N VAL A 198 3.29 -10.93 6.75
CA VAL A 198 3.29 -11.16 8.20
C VAL A 198 2.37 -12.33 8.54
N LEU A 199 2.95 -13.41 9.06
CA LEU A 199 2.22 -14.58 9.55
C LEU A 199 1.78 -14.43 11.01
N LYS A 200 2.57 -13.73 11.82
CA LYS A 200 2.29 -13.53 13.24
C LYS A 200 2.69 -12.14 13.66
N THR A 201 1.78 -11.46 14.33
CA THR A 201 1.99 -10.10 14.83
C THR A 201 1.62 -10.02 16.31
N MET A 202 2.18 -9.01 16.98
CA MET A 202 1.84 -8.67 18.36
C MET A 202 1.59 -7.16 18.45
N ILE A 203 0.41 -6.78 18.94
CA ILE A 203 0.08 -5.36 19.17
C ILE A 203 1.01 -4.82 20.27
N CYS A 204 1.58 -3.66 20.02
CA CYS A 204 2.48 -2.98 20.91
C CYS A 204 1.98 -1.56 21.18
N MET A 205 1.54 -1.29 22.40
CA MET A 205 1.08 0.05 22.81
C MET A 205 2.25 0.88 23.33
N ASP A 206 3.20 1.17 22.45
CA ASP A 206 4.37 2.00 22.78
C ASP A 206 4.06 3.48 22.51
N LYS A 207 4.15 4.32 23.53
CA LYS A 207 3.86 5.76 23.46
C LYS A 207 4.78 6.54 22.52
N VAL A 208 5.94 5.99 22.18
CA VAL A 208 6.86 6.62 21.21
C VAL A 208 6.38 6.41 19.77
N MET A 209 5.56 5.36 19.53
CA MET A 209 5.01 5.00 18.23
C MET A 209 3.57 5.47 18.02
N ILE A 210 2.93 6.03 19.04
CA ILE A 210 1.57 6.59 19.04
C ILE A 210 1.65 8.09 19.27
#